data_754e60ce34a4e3307c36a6b91281e9c2
#
_entry.id   754e60ce34a4e3307c36a6b91281e9c2
#
_cell.length_a   1.000
_cell.length_b   1.000
_cell.length_c   1.000
_cell.angle_alpha   90.00
_cell.angle_beta   90.00
_cell.angle_gamma   90.00
#
_symmetry.space_group_name_H-M   'P 1'
#
loop_
_entity.id
_entity.type
_entity.pdbx_description
1 polymer ?
#
loop_
_entity_poly.entity_id
_entity_poly.type
_entity_poly.pdbx_seq_one_letter_code
_entity_poly.pdbx_strand_id
1 'polypeptide(L)'
;LYFYGEEVSMSARLWTHGYNIYCPNRLLLFHLYKSSGGDGDTSATHWSDHQDWFQLNRRSLVRVHKLLGSLSIAPANLNPTPEDIESLDDYGLGTSRRFSDYERMAGISFQSQTINQNASAGRFPAN
;
A
#
# COMPACT_ATOMS: atom_id res chain seq x y z
N LEU A 1 -3.80 0.98 -9.09
CA LEU A 1 -2.73 0.07 -8.66
C LEU A 1 -3.07 -1.36 -9.07
N TYR A 2 -2.03 -2.15 -9.36
CA TYR A 2 -2.25 -3.53 -9.81
C TYR A 2 -2.37 -4.48 -8.62
N PHE A 3 -1.34 -4.59 -7.77
CA PHE A 3 -1.37 -5.51 -6.62
C PHE A 3 -0.68 -4.92 -5.39
N TYR A 4 0.62 -4.65 -5.46
CA TYR A 4 1.34 -4.14 -4.29
C TYR A 4 1.04 -2.68 -3.95
N GLY A 5 0.87 -2.41 -2.65
CA GLY A 5 0.70 -1.08 -2.09
C GLY A 5 -0.74 -0.57 -2.09
N GLU A 6 -1.71 -1.42 -2.41
CA GLU A 6 -3.12 -1.04 -2.43
C GLU A 6 -3.62 -0.67 -1.03
N GLU A 7 -3.32 -1.48 0.00
CA GLU A 7 -3.81 -1.26 1.35
C GLU A 7 -3.26 0.03 1.94
N VAL A 8 -1.94 0.24 1.82
CA VAL A 8 -1.31 1.43 2.39
C VAL A 8 -1.73 2.70 1.65
N SER A 9 -1.85 2.66 0.33
CA SER A 9 -2.31 3.81 -0.45
C SER A 9 -3.78 4.11 -0.20
N MET A 10 -4.63 3.09 -0.08
CA MET A 10 -6.04 3.25 0.25
C MET A 10 -6.21 3.88 1.63
N SER A 11 -5.51 3.37 2.64
CA SER A 11 -5.62 3.90 4.00
C SER A 11 -5.10 5.34 4.11
N ALA A 12 -3.96 5.66 3.47
CA ALA A 12 -3.45 7.04 3.44
C ALA A 12 -4.42 8.00 2.74
N ARG A 13 -5.01 7.58 1.63
CA ARG A 13 -6.01 8.38 0.89
C ARG A 13 -7.27 8.58 1.73
N LEU A 14 -7.86 7.53 2.27
CA LEU A 14 -9.06 7.63 3.11
C LEU A 14 -8.82 8.56 4.29
N TRP A 15 -7.69 8.41 5.00
CA TRP A 15 -7.34 9.28 6.11
C TRP A 15 -7.25 10.76 5.70
N THR A 16 -6.51 11.06 4.64
CA THR A 16 -6.29 12.44 4.18
C THR A 16 -7.57 13.07 3.61
N HIS A 17 -8.51 12.28 3.13
CA HIS A 17 -9.86 12.73 2.75
C HIS A 17 -10.82 12.88 3.95
N GLY A 18 -10.38 12.63 5.18
CA GLY A 18 -11.15 12.86 6.39
C GLY A 18 -11.87 11.62 6.94
N TYR A 19 -11.68 10.45 6.34
CA TYR A 19 -12.29 9.21 6.83
C TYR A 19 -11.48 8.61 7.98
N ASN A 20 -12.17 8.02 8.95
CA ASN A 20 -11.54 7.21 9.97
C ASN A 20 -11.42 5.77 9.48
N ILE A 21 -10.33 5.12 9.85
CA ILE A 21 -10.05 3.73 9.49
C ILE A 21 -10.19 2.89 10.75
N TYR A 22 -11.01 1.86 10.69
CA TYR A 22 -11.28 0.97 11.81
C TYR A 22 -10.98 -0.47 11.41
N CYS A 23 -10.33 -1.19 12.31
CA CYS A 23 -10.26 -2.64 12.21
C CYS A 23 -11.53 -3.24 12.86
N PRO A 24 -12.20 -4.21 12.24
CA PRO A 24 -13.31 -4.89 12.88
C PRO A 24 -12.84 -5.64 14.12
N ASN A 25 -13.65 -5.59 15.19
CA ASN A 25 -13.40 -6.33 16.42
C ASN A 25 -13.97 -7.76 16.40
N ARG A 26 -14.46 -8.18 15.23
CA ARG A 26 -15.00 -9.52 14.98
C ARG A 26 -14.41 -10.07 13.70
N LEU A 27 -14.28 -11.37 13.64
CA LEU A 27 -13.89 -12.06 12.42
C LEU A 27 -15.05 -11.94 11.41
N LEU A 28 -14.81 -11.25 10.28
CA LEU A 28 -15.81 -11.04 9.24
C LEU A 28 -15.57 -11.92 8.02
N LEU A 29 -14.29 -12.22 7.73
CA LEU A 29 -13.87 -12.94 6.54
C LEU A 29 -12.77 -13.94 6.88
N PHE A 30 -12.75 -15.02 6.15
CA PHE A 30 -11.64 -15.96 6.12
C PHE A 30 -11.00 -15.91 4.74
N HIS A 31 -9.68 -15.79 4.70
CA HIS A 31 -8.91 -15.86 3.48
C HIS A 31 -8.25 -17.23 3.36
N LEU A 32 -8.56 -17.94 2.28
CA LEU A 32 -7.88 -19.17 1.96
C LEU A 32 -6.51 -18.84 1.36
N TYR A 33 -5.46 -18.97 2.16
CA TYR A 33 -4.10 -18.89 1.65
C TYR A 33 -3.74 -20.20 0.95
N LYS A 34 -3.08 -20.09 -0.20
CA LYS A 34 -2.55 -21.27 -0.89
C LYS A 34 -1.52 -21.94 0.00
N SER A 35 -1.72 -23.21 0.30
CA SER A 35 -0.69 -24.00 0.95
C SER A 35 0.42 -24.32 -0.06
N SER A 36 1.63 -23.91 0.23
CA SER A 36 2.81 -24.33 -0.55
C SER A 36 2.95 -25.84 -0.45
N GLY A 37 2.56 -26.56 -1.51
CA GLY A 37 2.86 -28.00 -1.63
C GLY A 37 1.71 -28.98 -1.46
N GLY A 38 0.45 -28.57 -1.57
CA GLY A 38 -0.68 -29.53 -1.69
C GLY A 38 -0.92 -29.93 -3.13
N ASP A 39 -0.84 -31.21 -3.44
CA ASP A 39 -1.33 -31.77 -4.70
C ASP A 39 -2.82 -31.44 -4.84
N GLY A 40 -3.17 -30.50 -5.72
CA GLY A 40 -4.56 -30.18 -6.05
C GLY A 40 -4.98 -28.72 -6.00
N ASP A 41 -4.14 -27.76 -5.58
CA ASP A 41 -4.48 -26.34 -5.68
C ASP A 41 -4.31 -25.83 -7.12
N THR A 42 -5.36 -25.92 -7.91
CA THR A 42 -5.44 -25.43 -9.30
C THR A 42 -5.85 -23.96 -9.38
N SER A 43 -5.94 -23.23 -8.25
CA SER A 43 -6.34 -21.84 -8.26
C SER A 43 -5.29 -20.99 -8.97
N ALA A 44 -5.68 -20.40 -10.10
CA ALA A 44 -4.84 -19.49 -10.87
C ALA A 44 -4.42 -18.31 -10.01
N THR A 45 -3.14 -17.97 -10.04
CA THR A 45 -2.65 -16.71 -9.48
C THR A 45 -2.79 -15.61 -10.54
N HIS A 46 -3.00 -14.35 -10.11
CA HIS A 46 -3.12 -13.24 -11.06
C HIS A 46 -1.87 -13.11 -11.97
N TRP A 47 -0.69 -13.48 -11.49
CA TRP A 47 0.54 -13.52 -12.31
C TRP A 47 0.59 -14.68 -13.29
N SER A 48 -0.26 -15.69 -13.14
CA SER A 48 -0.41 -16.75 -14.15
C SER A 48 -1.26 -16.28 -15.34
N ASP A 49 -2.22 -15.37 -15.09
CA ASP A 49 -3.14 -14.87 -16.10
C ASP A 49 -2.62 -13.64 -16.83
N HIS A 50 -1.72 -12.87 -16.22
CA HIS A 50 -1.16 -11.64 -16.76
C HIS A 50 0.33 -11.78 -17.04
N GLN A 51 0.69 -11.98 -18.29
CA GLN A 51 2.10 -12.14 -18.69
C GLN A 51 2.96 -10.89 -18.41
N ASP A 52 2.33 -9.72 -18.34
CA ASP A 52 2.96 -8.42 -18.06
C ASP A 52 2.82 -7.98 -16.59
N TRP A 53 2.41 -8.88 -15.69
CA TRP A 53 2.17 -8.57 -14.28
C TRP A 53 3.33 -7.83 -13.60
N PHE A 54 4.56 -8.15 -13.96
CA PHE A 54 5.75 -7.52 -13.36
C PHE A 54 5.89 -6.04 -13.75
N GLN A 55 5.50 -5.65 -14.98
CA GLN A 55 5.47 -4.26 -15.42
C GLN A 55 4.36 -3.48 -14.74
N LEU A 56 3.17 -4.08 -14.66
CA LEU A 56 2.02 -3.50 -13.95
C LEU A 56 2.35 -3.29 -12.47
N ASN A 57 3.02 -4.25 -11.85
CA ASN A 57 3.44 -4.17 -10.46
C ASN A 57 4.54 -3.11 -10.26
N ARG A 58 5.55 -3.05 -11.14
CA ARG A 58 6.55 -2.00 -11.13
C ARG A 58 5.90 -0.61 -11.19
N ARG A 59 4.98 -0.40 -12.13
CA ARG A 59 4.22 0.85 -12.25
C ARG A 59 3.44 1.16 -10.97
N SER A 60 2.81 0.17 -10.37
CA SER A 60 2.11 0.33 -9.08
C SER A 60 3.04 0.81 -7.98
N LEU A 61 4.22 0.21 -7.84
CA LEU A 61 5.20 0.61 -6.84
C LEU A 61 5.70 2.05 -7.07
N VAL A 62 5.99 2.45 -8.31
CA VAL A 62 6.34 3.85 -8.63
C VAL A 62 5.24 4.80 -8.18
N ARG A 63 3.98 4.49 -8.47
CA ARG A 63 2.81 5.31 -8.09
C ARG A 63 2.66 5.40 -6.57
N VAL A 64 2.83 4.29 -5.85
CA VAL A 64 2.80 4.28 -4.38
C VAL A 64 3.90 5.15 -3.80
N HIS A 65 5.15 4.97 -4.24
CA HIS A 65 6.26 5.81 -3.80
C HIS A 65 6.04 7.29 -4.08
N LYS A 66 5.50 7.64 -5.25
CA LYS A 66 5.17 9.02 -5.60
C LYS A 66 4.08 9.57 -4.68
N LEU A 67 3.00 8.82 -4.49
CA LEU A 67 1.85 9.22 -3.67
C LEU A 67 2.25 9.47 -2.21
N LEU A 68 3.12 8.60 -1.67
CA LEU A 68 3.54 8.63 -0.27
C LEU A 68 4.82 9.46 -0.02
N GLY A 69 5.28 10.21 -1.03
CA GLY A 69 6.43 11.12 -0.90
C GLY A 69 7.78 10.45 -0.74
N SER A 70 7.91 9.17 -1.06
CA SER A 70 9.13 8.39 -0.89
C SER A 70 9.82 8.02 -2.21
N LEU A 71 9.50 8.71 -3.31
CA LEU A 71 10.03 8.39 -4.64
C LEU A 71 11.55 8.55 -4.72
N SER A 72 12.12 9.53 -4.01
CA SER A 72 13.57 9.80 -4.00
C SER A 72 14.40 8.67 -3.37
N ILE A 73 13.77 7.82 -2.58
CA ILE A 73 14.40 6.66 -1.91
C ILE A 73 13.87 5.33 -2.45
N ALA A 74 13.10 5.37 -3.52
CA ALA A 74 12.60 4.17 -4.18
C ALA A 74 13.76 3.34 -4.73
N PRO A 75 13.63 2.00 -4.77
CA PRO A 75 14.66 1.15 -5.36
C PRO A 75 15.02 1.59 -6.79
N ALA A 76 16.31 1.65 -7.11
CA ALA A 76 16.80 2.14 -8.39
C ALA A 76 16.27 1.34 -9.59
N ASN A 77 15.98 0.06 -9.40
CA ASN A 77 15.41 -0.80 -10.45
C ASN A 77 13.96 -0.46 -10.81
N LEU A 78 13.28 0.39 -10.04
CA LEU A 78 11.94 0.87 -10.43
C LEU A 78 11.99 1.81 -11.63
N ASN A 79 13.08 2.56 -11.82
CA ASN A 79 13.33 3.44 -12.96
C ASN A 79 12.07 4.21 -13.40
N PRO A 80 11.54 5.14 -12.56
CA PRO A 80 10.26 5.81 -12.80
C PRO A 80 10.29 6.65 -14.07
N THR A 81 9.21 6.60 -14.84
CA THR A 81 8.99 7.42 -16.03
C THR A 81 7.79 8.36 -15.82
N PRO A 82 7.66 9.43 -16.64
CA PRO A 82 6.48 10.31 -16.57
C PRO A 82 5.16 9.55 -16.75
N GLU A 83 5.12 8.57 -17.63
CA GLU A 83 3.92 7.78 -17.92
C GLU A 83 3.48 6.92 -16.71
N ASP A 84 4.42 6.53 -15.86
CA ASP A 84 4.09 5.77 -14.65
C ASP A 84 3.20 6.56 -13.68
N ILE A 85 3.36 7.87 -13.64
CA ILE A 85 2.66 8.76 -12.72
C ILE A 85 1.52 9.57 -13.38
N GLU A 86 1.26 9.33 -14.66
CA GLU A 86 0.16 9.96 -15.38
C GLU A 86 -1.17 9.76 -14.64
N SER A 87 -1.99 10.81 -14.55
CA SER A 87 -3.29 10.83 -13.86
C SER A 87 -3.24 10.46 -12.38
N LEU A 88 -2.05 10.44 -11.75
CA LEU A 88 -1.95 10.10 -10.33
C LEU A 88 -2.65 11.14 -9.44
N ASP A 89 -2.65 12.40 -9.84
CA ASP A 89 -3.23 13.50 -9.09
C ASP A 89 -4.76 13.36 -8.98
N ASP A 90 -5.42 12.75 -9.97
CA ASP A 90 -6.86 12.44 -9.92
C ASP A 90 -7.22 11.48 -8.78
N TYR A 91 -6.25 10.72 -8.32
CA TYR A 91 -6.36 9.72 -7.25
C TYR A 91 -5.43 10.03 -6.08
N GLY A 92 -5.09 11.30 -5.91
CA GLY A 92 -4.12 11.78 -4.95
C GLY A 92 -4.56 11.67 -3.49
N LEU A 93 -3.73 12.19 -2.61
CA LEU A 93 -4.06 12.36 -1.20
C LEU A 93 -5.08 13.49 -1.05
N GLY A 94 -5.97 13.36 -0.09
CA GLY A 94 -6.90 14.42 0.31
C GLY A 94 -6.20 15.56 1.04
N THR A 95 -6.96 16.64 1.28
CA THR A 95 -6.49 17.84 1.97
C THR A 95 -7.19 18.10 3.31
N SER A 96 -8.15 17.24 3.70
CA SER A 96 -8.90 17.36 4.96
C SER A 96 -8.04 17.07 6.19
N ARG A 97 -7.03 16.23 6.06
CA ARG A 97 -6.02 15.95 7.11
C ARG A 97 -4.64 15.89 6.49
N ARG A 98 -3.61 16.30 7.24
CA ARG A 98 -2.24 16.25 6.76
C ARG A 98 -1.74 14.81 6.69
N PHE A 99 -0.98 14.50 5.65
CA PHE A 99 -0.36 13.18 5.50
C PHE A 99 0.61 12.84 6.64
N SER A 100 1.33 13.85 7.17
CA SER A 100 2.18 13.67 8.35
C SER A 100 1.43 13.24 9.62
N ASP A 101 0.15 13.60 9.72
CA ASP A 101 -0.70 13.14 10.82
C ASP A 101 -1.08 11.65 10.65
N TYR A 102 -1.22 11.20 9.40
CA TYR A 102 -1.39 9.78 9.10
C TYR A 102 -0.14 8.97 9.50
N GLU A 103 1.06 9.42 9.10
CA GLU A 103 2.31 8.76 9.47
C GLU A 103 2.48 8.66 10.98
N ARG A 104 2.21 9.76 11.71
CA ARG A 104 2.28 9.79 13.17
C ARG A 104 1.26 8.84 13.80
N MET A 105 0.01 8.84 13.36
CA MET A 105 -1.05 7.96 13.84
C MET A 105 -0.73 6.50 13.56
N ALA A 106 -0.25 6.18 12.37
CA ALA A 106 0.10 4.82 11.99
C ALA A 106 1.45 4.36 12.57
N GLY A 107 2.26 5.28 13.11
CA GLY A 107 3.58 4.97 13.65
C GLY A 107 4.60 4.56 12.60
N ILE A 108 4.48 5.10 11.39
CA ILE A 108 5.33 4.79 10.24
C ILE A 108 5.92 6.07 9.65
N SER A 109 7.04 5.94 8.94
CA SER A 109 7.59 7.01 8.11
C SER A 109 7.99 6.44 6.76
N PHE A 110 7.35 6.92 5.71
CA PHE A 110 7.64 6.46 4.35
C PHE A 110 8.97 6.99 3.85
N GLN A 111 9.33 8.22 4.22
CA GLN A 111 10.59 8.83 3.81
C GLN A 111 11.81 8.14 4.43
N SER A 112 11.74 7.74 5.69
CA SER A 112 12.82 7.03 6.38
C SER A 112 12.69 5.51 6.31
N GLN A 113 11.59 5.00 5.77
CA GLN A 113 11.25 3.56 5.71
C GLN A 113 11.32 2.90 7.09
N THR A 114 10.76 3.56 8.10
CA THR A 114 10.78 3.10 9.47
C THR A 114 9.37 2.87 10.01
N ILE A 115 9.28 1.97 10.97
CA ILE A 115 8.10 1.66 11.74
C ILE A 115 8.46 1.75 13.23
N ASN A 116 7.63 2.40 14.03
CA ASN A 116 7.89 2.51 15.45
C ASN A 116 7.52 1.21 16.20
N GLN A 117 7.97 1.12 17.45
CA GLN A 117 7.78 -0.09 18.26
C GLN A 117 6.30 -0.44 18.52
N ASN A 118 5.44 0.56 18.65
CA ASN A 118 4.01 0.32 18.88
C ASN A 118 3.34 -0.27 17.63
N ALA A 119 3.57 0.35 16.47
CA ALA A 119 3.04 -0.14 15.22
C ALA A 119 3.58 -1.53 14.87
N SER A 120 4.88 -1.77 15.10
CA SER A 120 5.50 -3.08 14.92
C SER A 120 4.89 -4.17 15.82
N ALA A 121 4.43 -3.78 17.00
CA ALA A 121 3.75 -4.68 17.95
C ALA A 121 2.22 -4.75 17.75
N GLY A 122 1.68 -4.11 16.70
CA GLY A 122 0.24 -4.04 16.46
C GLY A 122 -0.53 -3.22 17.51
N ARG A 123 0.14 -2.30 18.20
CA ARG A 123 -0.48 -1.44 19.21
C ARG A 123 -0.89 -0.11 18.58
N PHE A 124 -2.10 0.34 18.91
CA PHE A 124 -2.52 1.68 18.55
C PHE A 124 -1.73 2.74 19.33
N PRO A 125 -1.48 3.94 18.75
CA PRO A 125 -0.91 5.04 19.49
C PRO A 125 -1.85 5.35 20.68
N ALA A 126 -1.26 5.59 21.85
CA ALA A 126 -2.02 6.16 22.96
C ALA A 126 -2.55 7.55 22.53
N ASN A 127 -3.83 7.78 22.78
CA ASN A 127 -4.46 9.09 22.58
C ASN A 127 -3.80 10.16 23.44
#